data_93099fca95e62a87d093d67ed7708928
#
_entry.id   93099fca95e62a87d093d67ed7708928
#
_cell.length_a   1.000
_cell.length_b   1.000
_cell.length_c   1.000
_cell.angle_alpha   90.00
_cell.angle_beta   90.00
_cell.angle_gamma   90.00
#
_symmetry.space_group_name_H-M   'P 1'
#
loop_
_entity.id
_entity.type
_entity.pdbx_description
1 polymer ?
#
loop_
_entity_poly.entity_id
_entity_poly.type
_entity_poly.pdbx_seq_one_letter_code
_entity_poly.pdbx_strand_id
1 'polypeptide(L)'
;AFSFNYQFRFNNNGEYNNPHGTNRSQFTNNMKNRLIKCIDILHEKDITFYNKDFLEFNFDCLTTDSLVYCDPPYLITTGSYNDGNRGFKNWTKTEEKDLLKLLSKLDNNDIKFALSNVTVHDGKTNDILINWIKNHNYKAISIDSDYTNSNYQKKNKDNEKNKEVLVINY
;
A
#
# COMPACT_ATOMS: atom_id res chain seq x y z
N ALA A 1 6.10 -11.99 -13.88
CA ALA A 1 5.30 -10.82 -14.19
C ALA A 1 3.81 -11.14 -14.38
N PHE A 2 3.44 -12.39 -14.64
CA PHE A 2 2.06 -12.78 -14.98
C PHE A 2 1.47 -13.73 -13.94
N SER A 3 1.62 -13.37 -12.67
CA SER A 3 1.01 -14.13 -11.60
C SER A 3 -0.49 -13.84 -11.51
N PHE A 4 -1.26 -14.82 -11.04
CA PHE A 4 -2.64 -14.59 -10.66
C PHE A 4 -2.72 -13.49 -9.61
N ASN A 5 -3.58 -12.51 -9.81
CA ASN A 5 -3.72 -11.30 -8.97
C ASN A 5 -2.47 -10.41 -8.89
N TYR A 6 -1.55 -10.49 -9.88
CA TYR A 6 -0.33 -9.66 -9.92
C TYR A 6 0.55 -9.78 -8.66
N GLN A 7 0.42 -10.87 -7.90
CA GLN A 7 1.22 -11.10 -6.69
C GLN A 7 2.56 -11.73 -7.04
N PHE A 8 3.62 -11.17 -6.49
CA PHE A 8 4.94 -11.77 -6.50
C PHE A 8 5.13 -12.58 -5.23
N ARG A 9 5.47 -13.86 -5.37
CA ARG A 9 5.78 -14.74 -4.24
C ARG A 9 7.18 -15.28 -4.43
N PHE A 10 7.95 -15.25 -3.36
CA PHE A 10 9.28 -15.81 -3.31
C PHE A 10 9.32 -16.92 -2.26
N ASN A 11 10.13 -17.98 -2.51
CA ASN A 11 10.44 -19.00 -1.51
C ASN A 11 11.46 -18.46 -0.49
N ASN A 12 11.82 -19.29 0.48
CA ASN A 12 12.78 -18.89 1.52
C ASN A 12 14.20 -18.64 0.98
N ASN A 13 14.50 -19.10 -0.24
CA ASN A 13 15.77 -18.85 -0.93
C ASN A 13 15.75 -17.57 -1.79
N GLY A 14 14.63 -16.80 -1.77
CA GLY A 14 14.49 -15.61 -2.60
C GLY A 14 14.15 -15.88 -4.07
N GLU A 15 13.85 -17.12 -4.43
CA GLU A 15 13.48 -17.51 -5.80
C GLU A 15 11.99 -17.31 -6.03
N TYR A 16 11.63 -16.85 -7.24
CA TYR A 16 10.23 -16.67 -7.62
C TYR A 16 9.45 -17.99 -7.55
N ASN A 17 8.41 -18.03 -6.73
CA ASN A 17 7.62 -19.23 -6.45
C ASN A 17 6.13 -18.96 -6.50
N ASN A 18 5.62 -18.65 -7.68
CA ASN A 18 4.18 -18.60 -7.92
C ASN A 18 3.70 -19.92 -8.53
N PRO A 19 2.64 -20.53 -7.99
CA PRO A 19 2.08 -21.73 -8.57
C PRO A 19 1.57 -21.43 -10.00
N HIS A 20 1.98 -22.27 -10.95
CA HIS A 20 1.46 -22.25 -12.31
C HIS A 20 0.12 -23.01 -12.33
N GLY A 21 -0.97 -22.28 -12.51
CA GLY A 21 -2.30 -22.87 -12.70
C GLY A 21 -2.59 -23.07 -14.19
N THR A 22 -2.91 -24.28 -14.61
CA THR A 22 -3.15 -24.65 -16.01
C THR A 22 -4.17 -23.77 -16.75
N ASN A 23 -5.13 -23.17 -16.02
CA ASN A 23 -6.16 -22.31 -16.59
C ASN A 23 -6.11 -20.85 -16.08
N ARG A 24 -5.13 -20.48 -15.27
CA ARG A 24 -5.10 -19.15 -14.60
C ARG A 24 -3.79 -18.38 -14.81
N SER A 25 -2.80 -18.98 -15.47
CA SER A 25 -1.47 -18.41 -15.66
C SER A 25 -1.13 -18.19 -17.15
N GLN A 26 -2.14 -17.99 -17.99
CA GLN A 26 -1.93 -17.72 -19.41
C GLN A 26 -1.85 -16.22 -19.65
N PHE A 27 -0.91 -15.83 -20.53
CA PHE A 27 -0.83 -14.46 -21.04
C PHE A 27 -1.91 -14.24 -22.10
N THR A 28 -3.04 -13.70 -21.68
CA THR A 28 -4.19 -13.48 -22.55
C THR A 28 -4.02 -12.21 -23.40
N ASN A 29 -4.76 -12.11 -24.51
CA ASN A 29 -4.81 -10.89 -25.33
C ASN A 29 -5.24 -9.66 -24.51
N ASN A 30 -6.14 -9.81 -23.54
CA ASN A 30 -6.54 -8.73 -22.65
C ASN A 30 -5.36 -8.25 -21.78
N MET A 31 -4.56 -9.17 -21.23
CA MET A 31 -3.35 -8.81 -20.47
C MET A 31 -2.32 -8.12 -21.37
N LYS A 32 -2.13 -8.60 -22.60
CA LYS A 32 -1.26 -7.97 -23.59
C LYS A 32 -1.68 -6.54 -23.89
N ASN A 33 -2.96 -6.32 -24.16
CA ASN A 33 -3.49 -4.99 -24.47
C ASN A 33 -3.35 -4.02 -23.28
N ARG A 34 -3.59 -4.49 -22.05
CA ARG A 34 -3.36 -3.69 -20.84
C ARG A 34 -1.89 -3.36 -20.63
N LEU A 35 -0.99 -4.30 -20.90
CA LEU A 35 0.44 -4.07 -20.80
C LEU A 35 0.92 -3.03 -21.82
N ILE A 36 0.49 -3.15 -23.09
CA ILE A 36 0.81 -2.17 -24.14
C ILE A 36 0.32 -0.79 -23.71
N LYS A 37 -0.95 -0.68 -23.31
CA LYS A 37 -1.50 0.60 -22.82
C LYS A 37 -0.73 1.18 -21.64
N CYS A 38 -0.28 0.34 -20.71
CA CYS A 38 0.55 0.77 -19.58
C CYS A 38 1.90 1.33 -20.06
N ILE A 39 2.54 0.64 -21.02
CA ILE A 39 3.81 1.07 -21.61
C ILE A 39 3.64 2.41 -22.35
N ASP A 40 2.58 2.57 -23.13
CA ASP A 40 2.28 3.83 -23.83
C ASP A 40 2.14 4.99 -22.83
N ILE A 41 1.38 4.81 -21.74
CA ILE A 41 1.23 5.82 -20.68
C ILE A 41 2.58 6.15 -20.03
N LEU A 42 3.43 5.15 -19.78
CA LEU A 42 4.76 5.37 -19.20
C LEU A 42 5.69 6.17 -20.13
N HIS A 43 5.52 6.04 -21.44
CA HIS A 43 6.28 6.82 -22.43
C HIS A 43 5.72 8.23 -22.61
N GLU A 44 4.42 8.44 -22.44
CA GLU A 44 3.76 9.74 -22.61
C GLU A 44 3.90 10.64 -21.38
N LYS A 45 4.17 10.08 -20.22
CA LYS A 45 4.25 10.80 -18.94
C LYS A 45 5.69 10.94 -18.49
N ASP A 46 5.99 12.05 -17.84
CA ASP A 46 7.26 12.22 -17.13
C ASP A 46 7.20 11.46 -15.80
N ILE A 47 7.73 10.22 -15.80
CA ILE A 47 7.69 9.31 -14.65
C ILE A 47 9.11 8.90 -14.29
N THR A 48 9.48 9.14 -13.05
CA THR A 48 10.75 8.67 -12.48
C THR A 48 10.52 7.62 -11.41
N PHE A 49 11.19 6.49 -11.52
CA PHE A 49 11.14 5.40 -10.54
C PHE A 49 12.31 5.48 -9.59
N TYR A 50 12.05 5.34 -8.29
CA TYR A 50 13.07 5.26 -7.26
C TYR A 50 12.94 3.94 -6.49
N ASN A 51 14.07 3.31 -6.18
CA ASN A 51 14.17 2.18 -5.27
C ASN A 51 14.90 2.64 -4.01
N LYS A 52 14.19 3.31 -3.12
CA LYS A 52 14.71 3.90 -1.88
C LYS A 52 13.73 3.66 -0.74
N ASP A 53 14.24 3.64 0.48
CA ASP A 53 13.41 3.81 1.67
C ASP A 53 12.78 5.21 1.65
N PHE A 54 11.55 5.35 2.15
CA PHE A 54 10.86 6.64 2.15
C PHE A 54 11.59 7.70 2.99
N LEU A 55 12.38 7.30 3.98
CA LEU A 55 13.23 8.21 4.78
C LEU A 55 14.45 8.72 4.01
N GLU A 56 14.85 8.05 2.94
CA GLU A 56 15.99 8.43 2.09
C GLU A 56 15.55 9.30 0.89
N PHE A 57 14.24 9.45 0.69
CA PHE A 57 13.73 10.28 -0.39
C PHE A 57 13.82 11.76 -0.01
N ASN A 58 14.30 12.58 -0.94
CA ASN A 58 14.33 14.03 -0.75
C ASN A 58 12.99 14.66 -1.13
N PHE A 59 12.25 15.14 -0.15
CA PHE A 59 10.96 15.80 -0.32
C PHE A 59 11.07 17.30 -0.53
N ASP A 60 12.28 17.88 -0.48
CA ASP A 60 12.48 19.35 -0.62
C ASP A 60 12.15 19.88 -2.03
N CYS A 61 12.04 18.97 -3.02
CA CYS A 61 11.62 19.33 -4.37
C CYS A 61 10.09 19.50 -4.52
N LEU A 62 9.32 19.16 -3.51
CA LEU A 62 7.85 19.26 -3.56
C LEU A 62 7.39 20.71 -3.32
N THR A 63 6.25 21.05 -3.95
CA THR A 63 5.59 22.32 -3.83
C THR A 63 4.16 22.14 -3.32
N THR A 64 3.46 23.24 -3.01
CA THR A 64 2.06 23.22 -2.58
C THR A 64 1.09 22.61 -3.60
N ASP A 65 1.52 22.49 -4.86
CA ASP A 65 0.76 21.80 -5.93
C ASP A 65 1.00 20.29 -5.95
N SER A 66 1.97 19.80 -5.15
CA SER A 66 2.31 18.38 -5.08
C SER A 66 1.32 17.60 -4.22
N LEU A 67 1.13 16.33 -4.58
CA LEU A 67 0.40 15.35 -3.78
C LEU A 67 1.31 14.15 -3.51
N VAL A 68 1.46 13.80 -2.23
CA VAL A 68 2.16 12.58 -1.81
C VAL A 68 1.13 11.51 -1.46
N TYR A 69 1.09 10.43 -2.25
CA TYR A 69 0.27 9.25 -1.93
C TYR A 69 1.12 8.17 -1.27
N CYS A 70 0.68 7.68 -0.12
CA CYS A 70 1.34 6.63 0.64
C CYS A 70 0.44 5.40 0.79
N ASP A 71 0.99 4.24 0.45
CA ASP A 71 0.38 2.93 0.66
C ASP A 71 1.42 1.99 1.30
N PRO A 72 1.71 2.22 2.61
CA PRO A 72 2.70 1.42 3.34
C PRO A 72 2.17 0.04 3.66
N PRO A 73 3.03 -0.91 4.08
CA PRO A 73 2.56 -2.11 4.77
C PRO A 73 1.74 -1.72 6.02
N TYR A 74 0.60 -2.37 6.24
CA TYR A 74 -0.28 -2.01 7.36
C TYR A 74 0.18 -2.66 8.67
N LEU A 75 0.41 -1.86 9.70
CA LEU A 75 0.97 -2.28 10.98
C LEU A 75 0.23 -3.44 11.65
N ILE A 76 -1.09 -3.46 11.59
CA ILE A 76 -1.94 -4.43 12.28
C ILE A 76 -2.37 -5.61 11.41
N THR A 77 -1.98 -5.62 10.13
CA THR A 77 -2.21 -6.76 9.25
C THR A 77 -0.99 -7.69 9.23
N THR A 78 -1.23 -8.98 9.03
CA THR A 78 -0.15 -9.95 8.89
C THR A 78 -0.04 -10.33 7.41
N GLY A 79 0.97 -9.81 6.75
CA GLY A 79 1.32 -10.16 5.38
C GLY A 79 2.75 -10.70 5.31
N SER A 80 3.01 -11.66 4.44
CA SER A 80 4.37 -12.19 4.24
C SER A 80 5.33 -11.16 3.63
N TYR A 81 4.85 -9.98 3.30
CA TYR A 81 5.63 -8.88 2.74
C TYR A 81 6.07 -7.84 3.79
N ASN A 82 5.58 -7.94 5.04
CA ASN A 82 5.94 -7.01 6.12
C ASN A 82 6.55 -7.71 7.36
N ASP A 83 6.92 -8.98 7.22
CA ASP A 83 7.45 -9.82 8.30
C ASP A 83 8.97 -9.73 8.46
N GLY A 84 9.65 -8.94 7.62
CA GLY A 84 11.11 -8.81 7.63
C GLY A 84 11.86 -9.97 6.97
N ASN A 85 11.14 -10.90 6.36
CA ASN A 85 11.71 -12.07 5.70
C ASN A 85 11.80 -11.88 4.18
N ARG A 86 12.58 -12.71 3.51
CA ARG A 86 12.64 -12.78 2.04
C ARG A 86 12.98 -11.46 1.35
N GLY A 87 13.80 -10.62 2.00
CA GLY A 87 14.20 -9.32 1.47
C GLY A 87 13.20 -8.18 1.68
N PHE A 88 12.07 -8.43 2.32
CA PHE A 88 11.14 -7.38 2.72
C PHE A 88 11.56 -6.74 4.04
N LYS A 89 11.42 -5.41 4.14
CA LYS A 89 11.62 -4.70 5.40
C LYS A 89 10.45 -5.02 6.35
N ASN A 90 10.78 -5.31 7.61
CA ASN A 90 9.76 -5.44 8.63
C ASN A 90 9.08 -4.09 8.88
N TRP A 91 7.73 -4.08 8.91
CA TRP A 91 6.96 -2.87 9.23
C TRP A 91 6.51 -2.92 10.68
N THR A 92 7.14 -2.11 11.51
CA THR A 92 6.90 -2.08 12.94
C THR A 92 6.28 -0.74 13.38
N LYS A 93 6.06 -0.60 14.68
CA LYS A 93 5.62 0.67 15.26
C LYS A 93 6.60 1.82 15.02
N THR A 94 7.86 1.54 14.76
CA THR A 94 8.89 2.54 14.45
C THR A 94 8.66 3.10 13.06
N GLU A 95 8.57 2.25 12.05
CA GLU A 95 8.30 2.67 10.67
C GLU A 95 6.96 3.40 10.55
N GLU A 96 5.94 2.92 11.25
CA GLU A 96 4.63 3.59 11.28
C GLU A 96 4.76 5.02 11.83
N LYS A 97 5.43 5.20 12.97
CA LYS A 97 5.63 6.53 13.58
C LYS A 97 6.48 7.45 12.70
N ASP A 98 7.52 6.92 12.08
CA ASP A 98 8.41 7.70 11.20
C ASP A 98 7.67 8.19 9.96
N LEU A 99 6.81 7.34 9.36
CA LEU A 99 5.95 7.75 8.25
C LEU A 99 4.96 8.85 8.69
N LEU A 100 4.27 8.67 9.81
CA LEU A 100 3.30 9.66 10.30
C LEU A 100 3.99 10.99 10.65
N LYS A 101 5.21 10.95 11.18
CA LYS A 101 6.03 12.15 11.42
C LYS A 101 6.43 12.85 10.12
N LEU A 102 6.80 12.09 9.09
CA LEU A 102 7.06 12.63 7.76
C LEU A 102 5.83 13.33 7.19
N LEU A 103 4.65 12.69 7.26
CA LEU A 103 3.41 13.29 6.77
C LEU A 103 3.05 14.57 7.51
N SER A 104 3.26 14.62 8.83
CA SER A 104 3.08 15.86 9.61
C SER A 104 4.07 16.96 9.19
N LYS A 105 5.31 16.60 8.81
CA LYS A 105 6.28 17.57 8.26
C LYS A 105 5.83 18.09 6.89
N LEU A 106 5.27 17.23 6.04
CA LEU A 106 4.72 17.64 4.74
C LEU A 106 3.54 18.60 4.93
N ASP A 107 2.63 18.31 5.84
CA ASP A 107 1.49 19.16 6.19
C ASP A 107 1.95 20.55 6.67
N ASN A 108 2.94 20.63 7.53
CA ASN A 108 3.53 21.88 8.00
C ASN A 108 4.18 22.72 6.88
N ASN A 109 4.43 22.13 5.73
CA ASN A 109 4.94 22.80 4.52
C ASN A 109 3.85 22.98 3.45
N ASP A 110 2.57 22.84 3.81
CA ASP A 110 1.42 22.92 2.91
C ASP A 110 1.45 21.92 1.75
N ILE A 111 2.18 20.80 1.90
CA ILE A 111 2.20 19.71 0.92
C ILE A 111 1.03 18.77 1.19
N LYS A 112 0.21 18.56 0.16
CA LYS A 112 -0.93 17.63 0.25
C LYS A 112 -0.47 16.19 0.33
N PHE A 113 -1.13 15.41 1.19
CA PHE A 113 -0.91 13.97 1.21
C PHE A 113 -2.22 13.17 1.27
N ALA A 114 -2.14 11.92 0.83
CA ALA A 114 -3.17 10.91 0.99
C ALA A 114 -2.51 9.61 1.47
N LEU A 115 -2.93 9.09 2.62
CA LEU A 115 -2.41 7.87 3.23
C LEU A 115 -3.50 6.80 3.23
N SER A 116 -3.27 5.70 2.50
CA SER A 116 -4.07 4.47 2.63
C SER A 116 -3.55 3.67 3.84
N ASN A 117 -4.43 3.27 4.75
CA ASN A 117 -4.06 2.47 5.91
C ASN A 117 -5.30 1.79 6.53
N VAL A 118 -5.08 0.96 7.55
CA VAL A 118 -6.11 0.21 8.27
C VAL A 118 -6.15 0.63 9.74
N THR A 119 -7.31 1.05 10.22
CA THR A 119 -7.52 1.44 11.62
C THR A 119 -7.95 0.27 12.50
N VAL A 120 -8.67 -0.71 11.94
CA VAL A 120 -9.13 -1.93 12.62
C VAL A 120 -8.95 -3.12 11.69
N HIS A 121 -8.39 -4.23 12.20
CA HIS A 121 -8.25 -5.49 11.48
C HIS A 121 -8.29 -6.69 12.42
N ASP A 122 -9.25 -7.59 12.22
CA ASP A 122 -9.43 -8.82 13.02
C ASP A 122 -9.36 -8.56 14.54
N GLY A 123 -10.06 -7.51 15.02
CA GLY A 123 -10.12 -7.15 16.44
C GLY A 123 -8.90 -6.39 16.99
N LYS A 124 -7.89 -6.12 16.16
CA LYS A 124 -6.75 -5.26 16.49
C LYS A 124 -7.00 -3.83 16.04
N THR A 125 -6.55 -2.85 16.80
CA THR A 125 -6.62 -1.42 16.47
C THR A 125 -5.23 -0.83 16.25
N ASN A 126 -5.12 0.06 15.26
CA ASN A 126 -3.94 0.88 15.05
C ASN A 126 -4.09 2.19 15.85
N ASP A 127 -3.86 2.12 17.16
CA ASP A 127 -4.02 3.28 18.04
C ASP A 127 -3.04 4.41 17.70
N ILE A 128 -1.87 4.09 17.13
CA ILE A 128 -0.88 5.08 16.69
C ILE A 128 -1.49 5.95 15.60
N LEU A 129 -2.05 5.32 14.56
CA LEU A 129 -2.71 6.01 13.47
C LEU A 129 -3.95 6.79 13.91
N ILE A 130 -4.82 6.16 14.72
CA ILE A 130 -6.06 6.77 15.20
C ILE A 130 -5.76 8.03 16.02
N ASN A 131 -4.80 7.97 16.93
CA ASN A 131 -4.44 9.11 17.75
C ASN A 131 -3.78 10.23 16.91
N TRP A 132 -2.96 9.86 15.94
CA TRP A 132 -2.34 10.82 15.03
C TRP A 132 -3.39 11.56 14.19
N ILE A 133 -4.36 10.86 13.60
CA ILE A 133 -5.48 11.47 12.86
C ILE A 133 -6.23 12.47 13.73
N LYS A 134 -6.59 12.08 14.96
CA LYS A 134 -7.33 12.94 15.91
C LYS A 134 -6.53 14.17 16.31
N ASN A 135 -5.25 14.00 16.65
CA ASN A 135 -4.40 15.10 17.14
C ASN A 135 -4.16 16.18 16.09
N HIS A 136 -4.16 15.82 14.80
CA HIS A 136 -3.96 16.77 13.69
C HIS A 136 -5.28 17.16 13.02
N ASN A 137 -6.42 16.59 13.46
CA ASN A 137 -7.74 16.82 12.89
C ASN A 137 -7.81 16.50 11.37
N TYR A 138 -7.07 15.45 10.94
CA TYR A 138 -7.09 15.02 9.54
C TYR A 138 -8.40 14.32 9.19
N LYS A 139 -8.78 14.42 7.91
CA LYS A 139 -9.98 13.79 7.40
C LYS A 139 -9.69 12.32 7.08
N ALA A 140 -10.41 11.40 7.73
CA ALA A 140 -10.37 9.98 7.45
C ALA A 140 -11.62 9.57 6.68
N ILE A 141 -11.45 9.12 5.45
CA ILE A 141 -12.50 8.64 4.57
C ILE A 141 -12.53 7.13 4.66
N SER A 142 -13.65 6.54 5.08
CA SER A 142 -13.80 5.08 5.10
C SER A 142 -13.84 4.56 3.66
N ILE A 143 -13.07 3.50 3.41
CA ILE A 143 -13.08 2.80 2.13
C ILE A 143 -13.83 1.50 2.32
N ASP A 144 -15.02 1.41 1.71
CA ASP A 144 -15.76 0.16 1.64
C ASP A 144 -15.11 -0.73 0.56
N SER A 145 -14.07 -1.45 0.94
CA SER A 145 -13.41 -2.38 0.05
C SER A 145 -14.09 -3.75 0.12
N ASP A 146 -14.82 -4.10 -0.94
CA ASP A 146 -15.34 -5.45 -1.11
C ASP A 146 -14.23 -6.38 -1.63
N TYR A 147 -13.42 -6.91 -0.71
CA TYR A 147 -12.38 -7.91 -1.02
C TYR A 147 -12.96 -9.31 -1.26
N THR A 148 -14.18 -9.42 -1.74
CA THR A 148 -14.85 -10.71 -1.97
C THR A 148 -14.07 -11.64 -2.89
N ASN A 149 -13.21 -11.11 -3.74
CA ASN A 149 -12.45 -11.87 -4.74
C ASN A 149 -11.04 -12.31 -4.31
N SER A 150 -10.48 -11.80 -3.21
CA SER A 150 -9.07 -12.07 -2.86
C SER A 150 -8.85 -13.21 -1.88
N ASN A 151 -9.87 -13.64 -1.13
CA ASN A 151 -9.75 -14.70 -0.13
C ASN A 151 -10.78 -15.80 -0.32
N TYR A 152 -10.48 -16.78 -1.14
CA TYR A 152 -11.31 -17.99 -1.37
C TYR A 152 -11.56 -18.86 -0.13
N GLN A 153 -10.90 -18.60 1.00
CA GLN A 153 -10.91 -19.48 2.18
C GLN A 153 -11.57 -18.90 3.45
N LYS A 154 -11.97 -17.63 3.47
CA LYS A 154 -12.69 -17.08 4.65
C LYS A 154 -14.19 -17.25 4.50
N LYS A 155 -14.78 -18.15 5.32
CA LYS A 155 -16.22 -18.46 5.34
C LYS A 155 -17.09 -17.42 6.06
N ASN A 156 -16.55 -16.48 6.82
CA ASN A 156 -17.31 -15.44 7.53
C ASN A 156 -16.77 -14.05 7.18
N LYS A 157 -17.59 -13.27 6.49
CA LYS A 157 -17.34 -11.89 6.08
C LYS A 157 -18.12 -10.94 7.00
N ASP A 158 -17.61 -10.68 8.18
CA ASP A 158 -18.11 -9.58 9.02
C ASP A 158 -17.38 -8.30 8.58
N ASN A 159 -18.06 -7.44 7.81
CA ASN A 159 -17.55 -6.13 7.37
C ASN A 159 -17.21 -5.18 8.54
N GLU A 160 -17.67 -5.47 9.76
CA GLU A 160 -17.32 -4.71 10.97
C GLU A 160 -15.90 -4.98 11.48
N LYS A 161 -15.23 -6.04 10.99
CA LYS A 161 -13.90 -6.45 11.50
C LYS A 161 -12.73 -5.73 10.86
N ASN A 162 -12.92 -5.11 9.70
CA ASN A 162 -11.84 -4.43 8.98
C ASN A 162 -12.29 -3.03 8.60
N LYS A 163 -11.51 -2.02 9.01
CA LYS A 163 -11.76 -0.61 8.66
C LYS A 163 -10.56 -0.04 7.95
N GLU A 164 -10.64 -0.01 6.63
CA GLU A 164 -9.67 0.66 5.78
C GLU A 164 -10.06 2.13 5.61
N VAL A 165 -9.07 2.99 5.61
CA VAL A 165 -9.26 4.44 5.53
C VAL A 165 -8.28 5.08 4.56
N LEU A 166 -8.73 6.13 3.89
CA LEU A 166 -7.88 7.11 3.22
C LEU A 166 -7.82 8.36 4.10
N VAL A 167 -6.65 8.66 4.63
CA VAL A 167 -6.41 9.85 5.45
C VAL A 167 -5.83 10.95 4.59
N ILE A 168 -6.43 12.13 4.62
CA ILE A 168 -6.00 13.30 3.84
C ILE A 168 -5.91 14.55 4.71
N ASN A 169 -5.05 15.50 4.32
CA ASN A 169 -4.87 16.80 4.98
C ASN A 169 -5.49 17.99 4.23
N TYR A 170 -6.34 17.73 3.21
CA TYR A 170 -6.96 18.76 2.39
C TYR A 170 -8.44 18.55 2.17
#